data_36c9c17d75b78418f9ff2cc4375af967
#
_entry.id   36c9c17d75b78418f9ff2cc4375af967
#
_cell.length_a   1.000
_cell.length_b   1.000
_cell.length_c   1.000
_cell.angle_alpha   90.00
_cell.angle_beta   90.00
_cell.angle_gamma   90.00
#
_symmetry.space_group_name_H-M   'P 1'
#
loop_
_entity.id
_entity.type
_entity.pdbx_description
1 polymer ?
#
loop_
_entity_poly.entity_id
_entity_poly.type
_entity_poly.pdbx_seq_one_letter_code
_entity_poly.pdbx_strand_id
1 'polypeptide(L)'
;GASYGGFMTEYLQTRTDLFAAAISHAGISNIASYWGGGYWGHTYGETAQYGSYPWNNPELYVKQSALFNADKIHTPLLLLHGTADTNVPTNESQQLFTALRILGRPVSYIQIEGANHVVTDYGQRVKWQQTIMAWFAKYLQGDAAWWKGLGFKD
;
A
#
# COMPACT_ATOMS: atom_id res chain seq x y z
N GLY A 1 3.10 -7.38 -1.62
CA GLY A 1 2.04 -7.79 -2.55
C GLY A 1 1.54 -6.64 -3.40
N ALA A 2 0.71 -6.92 -4.42
CA ALA A 2 0.19 -5.91 -5.33
C ALA A 2 -1.34 -5.98 -5.40
N SER A 3 -2.00 -4.83 -5.61
CA SER A 3 -3.46 -4.73 -5.76
C SER A 3 -4.20 -5.30 -4.54
N TYR A 4 -5.02 -6.35 -4.71
CA TYR A 4 -5.58 -7.07 -3.57
C TYR A 4 -4.49 -7.62 -2.64
N GLY A 5 -3.37 -8.11 -3.19
CA GLY A 5 -2.20 -8.50 -2.42
C GLY A 5 -1.56 -7.34 -1.66
N GLY A 6 -1.64 -6.12 -2.20
CA GLY A 6 -1.25 -4.89 -1.49
C GLY A 6 -2.18 -4.59 -0.31
N PHE A 7 -3.49 -4.68 -0.54
CA PHE A 7 -4.49 -4.61 0.53
C PHE A 7 -4.19 -5.62 1.66
N MET A 8 -3.96 -6.88 1.31
CA MET A 8 -3.65 -7.92 2.29
C MET A 8 -2.33 -7.65 3.00
N THR A 9 -1.31 -7.16 2.31
CA THR A 9 -0.05 -6.77 2.92
C THR A 9 -0.26 -5.69 3.99
N GLU A 10 -0.97 -4.64 3.65
CA GLU A 10 -1.28 -3.54 4.58
C GLU A 10 -2.12 -4.02 5.77
N TYR A 11 -3.17 -4.79 5.50
CA TYR A 11 -4.05 -5.34 6.53
C TYR A 11 -3.30 -6.26 7.50
N LEU A 12 -2.45 -7.15 7.00
CA LEU A 12 -1.66 -8.05 7.83
C LEU A 12 -0.77 -7.29 8.83
N GLN A 13 -0.19 -6.15 8.44
CA GLN A 13 0.62 -5.35 9.34
C GLN A 13 -0.19 -4.77 10.52
N THR A 14 -1.50 -4.64 10.36
CA THR A 14 -2.38 -4.25 11.49
C THR A 14 -2.69 -5.40 12.44
N ARG A 15 -2.36 -6.64 12.07
CA ARG A 15 -2.73 -7.87 12.80
C ARG A 15 -1.55 -8.59 13.42
N THR A 16 -0.34 -8.34 12.95
CA THR A 16 0.86 -9.04 13.42
C THR A 16 2.12 -8.21 13.19
N ASP A 17 3.11 -8.38 14.06
CA ASP A 17 4.46 -7.84 13.93
C ASP A 17 5.46 -8.91 13.44
N LEU A 18 4.98 -9.98 12.81
CA LEU A 18 5.81 -11.10 12.36
C LEU A 18 6.82 -10.70 11.27
N PHE A 19 6.47 -9.73 10.43
CA PHE A 19 7.27 -9.35 9.27
C PHE A 19 8.30 -8.27 9.63
N ALA A 20 9.54 -8.45 9.20
CA ALA A 20 10.61 -7.47 9.40
C ALA A 20 10.54 -6.29 8.41
N ALA A 21 9.91 -6.48 7.26
CA ALA A 21 9.63 -5.45 6.27
C ALA A 21 8.43 -5.86 5.40
N ALA A 22 7.72 -4.86 4.87
CA ALA A 22 6.58 -5.10 3.99
C ALA A 22 6.59 -4.12 2.81
N ILE A 23 6.03 -4.56 1.68
CA ILE A 23 5.91 -3.75 0.45
C ILE A 23 4.49 -3.95 -0.10
N SER A 24 3.80 -2.83 -0.30
CA SER A 24 2.49 -2.78 -0.95
C SER A 24 2.59 -1.97 -2.25
N HIS A 25 2.26 -2.58 -3.36
CA HIS A 25 2.13 -1.91 -4.66
C HIS A 25 0.66 -1.78 -5.02
N ALA A 26 0.21 -0.55 -5.29
CA ALA A 26 -1.18 -0.26 -5.64
C ALA A 26 -2.18 -0.95 -4.70
N GLY A 27 -1.89 -0.90 -3.39
CA GLY A 27 -2.74 -1.47 -2.35
C GLY A 27 -3.92 -0.57 -2.01
N ILE A 28 -4.82 -1.11 -1.20
CA ILE A 28 -6.05 -0.45 -0.76
C ILE A 28 -5.99 -0.33 0.75
N SER A 29 -5.89 0.90 1.26
CA SER A 29 -5.80 1.17 2.70
C SER A 29 -7.14 1.48 3.35
N ASN A 30 -8.10 1.97 2.56
CA ASN A 30 -9.41 2.40 3.00
C ASN A 30 -10.48 1.83 2.06
N ILE A 31 -11.12 0.74 2.46
CA ILE A 31 -12.12 0.10 1.61
C ILE A 31 -13.38 0.95 1.42
N ALA A 32 -13.66 1.94 2.29
CA ALA A 32 -14.76 2.87 2.09
C ALA A 32 -14.48 3.85 0.95
N SER A 33 -13.28 4.45 0.89
CA SER A 33 -12.90 5.32 -0.24
C SER A 33 -12.74 4.53 -1.54
N TYR A 34 -12.20 3.31 -1.47
CA TYR A 34 -12.08 2.43 -2.62
C TYR A 34 -13.44 1.97 -3.14
N TRP A 35 -14.40 1.74 -2.26
CA TRP A 35 -15.76 1.35 -2.65
C TRP A 35 -16.38 2.31 -3.68
N GLY A 36 -16.23 3.60 -3.47
CA GLY A 36 -16.79 4.61 -4.38
C GLY A 36 -15.83 5.11 -5.46
N GLY A 37 -14.51 5.03 -5.22
CA GLY A 37 -13.48 5.59 -6.09
C GLY A 37 -12.70 4.58 -6.92
N GLY A 38 -12.73 3.30 -6.57
CA GLY A 38 -11.99 2.26 -7.25
C GLY A 38 -12.81 1.59 -8.37
N TYR A 39 -12.11 1.08 -9.37
CA TYR A 39 -12.76 0.43 -10.52
C TYR A 39 -13.68 -0.74 -10.12
N TRP A 40 -13.24 -1.56 -9.17
CA TRP A 40 -13.98 -2.72 -8.69
C TRP A 40 -14.73 -2.49 -7.37
N GLY A 41 -14.69 -1.26 -6.83
CA GLY A 41 -15.08 -0.99 -5.45
C GLY A 41 -16.49 -1.48 -5.09
N HIS A 42 -17.51 -1.05 -5.83
CA HIS A 42 -18.90 -1.44 -5.55
C HIS A 42 -19.14 -2.94 -5.83
N THR A 43 -18.45 -3.52 -6.82
CA THR A 43 -18.57 -4.95 -7.14
C THR A 43 -18.08 -5.83 -6.00
N TYR A 44 -17.03 -5.44 -5.30
CA TYR A 44 -16.61 -6.14 -4.09
C TYR A 44 -17.64 -6.07 -2.97
N GLY A 45 -18.35 -4.95 -2.83
CA GLY A 45 -19.46 -4.84 -1.88
C GLY A 45 -20.55 -5.87 -2.12
N GLU A 46 -20.87 -6.15 -3.39
CA GLU A 46 -21.91 -7.11 -3.75
C GLU A 46 -21.46 -8.56 -3.66
N THR A 47 -20.25 -8.87 -4.17
CA THR A 47 -19.80 -10.26 -4.34
C THR A 47 -18.95 -10.77 -3.18
N ALA A 48 -17.96 -9.99 -2.72
CA ALA A 48 -17.02 -10.42 -1.68
C ALA A 48 -17.50 -10.05 -0.26
N GLN A 49 -18.32 -9.02 -0.14
CA GLN A 49 -18.79 -8.52 1.16
C GLN A 49 -20.29 -8.80 1.41
N TYR A 50 -20.90 -9.63 0.59
CA TYR A 50 -22.27 -10.12 0.76
C TYR A 50 -23.31 -9.01 0.98
N GLY A 51 -23.28 -7.97 0.16
CA GLY A 51 -24.21 -6.83 0.26
C GLY A 51 -23.93 -5.88 1.41
N SER A 52 -22.72 -5.91 1.96
CA SER A 52 -22.27 -4.95 2.95
C SER A 52 -21.79 -3.66 2.29
N TYR A 53 -22.36 -2.55 2.70
CA TYR A 53 -22.06 -1.21 2.20
C TYR A 53 -21.65 -0.27 3.34
N PRO A 54 -21.02 0.87 3.07
CA PRO A 54 -20.63 1.81 4.13
C PRO A 54 -21.79 2.24 5.04
N TRP A 55 -23.01 2.33 4.52
CA TRP A 55 -24.19 2.77 5.29
C TRP A 55 -24.91 1.66 6.06
N ASN A 56 -24.82 0.39 5.64
CA ASN A 56 -25.51 -0.71 6.31
C ASN A 56 -24.59 -1.57 7.17
N ASN A 57 -23.28 -1.50 6.94
CA ASN A 57 -22.28 -2.21 7.73
C ASN A 57 -20.96 -1.43 7.82
N PRO A 58 -20.97 -0.20 8.39
CA PRO A 58 -19.79 0.65 8.46
C PRO A 58 -18.64 0.01 9.25
N GLU A 59 -18.97 -0.82 10.22
CA GLU A 59 -17.97 -1.51 11.06
C GLU A 59 -17.04 -2.42 10.25
N LEU A 60 -17.56 -3.11 9.23
CA LEU A 60 -16.75 -3.91 8.31
C LEU A 60 -15.68 -3.07 7.62
N TYR A 61 -16.08 -1.91 7.10
CA TYR A 61 -15.18 -0.98 6.40
C TYR A 61 -14.09 -0.43 7.31
N VAL A 62 -14.42 -0.12 8.55
CA VAL A 62 -13.44 0.34 9.55
C VAL A 62 -12.50 -0.80 9.95
N LYS A 63 -13.02 -1.96 10.29
CA LYS A 63 -12.21 -3.10 10.77
C LYS A 63 -11.27 -3.65 9.72
N GLN A 64 -11.66 -3.66 8.46
CA GLN A 64 -10.86 -4.21 7.38
C GLN A 64 -9.96 -3.18 6.68
N SER A 65 -10.07 -1.91 7.00
CA SER A 65 -9.22 -0.87 6.44
C SER A 65 -7.95 -0.69 7.27
N ALA A 66 -6.78 -0.86 6.65
CA ALA A 66 -5.50 -0.61 7.30
C ALA A 66 -5.40 0.83 7.81
N LEU A 67 -5.98 1.80 7.10
CA LEU A 67 -5.97 3.21 7.48
C LEU A 67 -6.54 3.44 8.88
N PHE A 68 -7.70 2.86 9.20
CA PHE A 68 -8.34 3.02 10.50
C PHE A 68 -7.65 2.23 11.63
N ASN A 69 -6.67 1.41 11.28
CA ASN A 69 -5.89 0.60 12.20
C ASN A 69 -4.37 0.89 12.06
N ALA A 70 -4.02 2.04 11.50
CA ALA A 70 -2.64 2.41 11.18
C ALA A 70 -1.74 2.49 12.44
N ASP A 71 -2.32 2.83 13.59
CA ASP A 71 -1.63 2.86 14.89
C ASP A 71 -1.04 1.50 15.30
N LYS A 72 -1.57 0.40 14.76
CA LYS A 72 -1.09 -0.96 15.00
C LYS A 72 0.05 -1.38 14.07
N ILE A 73 0.38 -0.59 13.06
CA ILE A 73 1.44 -0.90 12.09
C ILE A 73 2.78 -0.43 12.65
N HIS A 74 3.69 -1.37 12.91
CA HIS A 74 5.07 -1.11 13.36
C HIS A 74 6.11 -1.54 12.32
N THR A 75 5.78 -2.51 11.47
CA THR A 75 6.65 -3.02 10.42
C THR A 75 6.98 -1.92 9.40
N PRO A 76 8.27 -1.74 9.03
CA PRO A 76 8.65 -0.85 7.95
C PRO A 76 7.90 -1.16 6.67
N LEU A 77 7.21 -0.15 6.11
CA LEU A 77 6.31 -0.32 4.96
C LEU A 77 6.73 0.57 3.80
N LEU A 78 6.97 -0.05 2.66
CA LEU A 78 7.14 0.63 1.38
C LEU A 78 5.82 0.60 0.62
N LEU A 79 5.35 1.78 0.22
CA LEU A 79 4.19 1.96 -0.65
C LEU A 79 4.67 2.38 -2.04
N LEU A 80 4.25 1.65 -3.06
CA LEU A 80 4.53 1.91 -4.47
C LEU A 80 3.21 2.08 -5.22
N HIS A 81 3.09 3.12 -6.07
CA HIS A 81 1.86 3.35 -6.81
C HIS A 81 2.11 4.11 -8.11
N GLY A 82 1.50 3.67 -9.18
CA GLY A 82 1.51 4.40 -10.46
C GLY A 82 0.60 5.63 -10.41
N THR A 83 1.08 6.79 -10.87
CA THR A 83 0.30 8.04 -10.79
C THR A 83 -0.91 8.07 -11.73
N ALA A 84 -0.93 7.20 -12.74
CA ALA A 84 -2.04 7.04 -13.70
C ALA A 84 -2.83 5.74 -13.49
N ASP A 85 -2.80 5.17 -12.27
CA ASP A 85 -3.53 3.95 -11.96
C ASP A 85 -5.04 4.16 -12.06
N THR A 86 -5.68 3.42 -12.98
CA THR A 86 -7.12 3.48 -13.24
C THR A 86 -7.92 2.42 -12.48
N ASN A 87 -7.26 1.45 -11.85
CA ASN A 87 -7.92 0.43 -11.03
C ASN A 87 -8.05 0.84 -9.57
N VAL A 88 -6.90 1.24 -8.98
CA VAL A 88 -6.81 1.65 -7.59
C VAL A 88 -6.30 3.10 -7.57
N PRO A 89 -7.10 4.05 -7.11
CA PRO A 89 -6.66 5.44 -7.00
C PRO A 89 -5.41 5.56 -6.10
N THR A 90 -4.45 6.40 -6.52
CA THR A 90 -3.21 6.66 -5.76
C THR A 90 -3.47 7.18 -4.35
N ASN A 91 -4.66 7.76 -4.13
CA ASN A 91 -5.12 8.22 -2.84
C ASN A 91 -5.16 7.10 -1.78
N GLU A 92 -5.32 5.85 -2.19
CA GLU A 92 -5.27 4.72 -1.25
C GLU A 92 -3.90 4.58 -0.59
N SER A 93 -2.82 4.70 -1.33
CA SER A 93 -1.45 4.73 -0.77
C SER A 93 -1.17 6.03 -0.02
N GLN A 94 -1.62 7.16 -0.55
CA GLN A 94 -1.40 8.48 0.07
C GLN A 94 -2.00 8.57 1.47
N GLN A 95 -3.22 8.07 1.68
CA GLN A 95 -3.89 8.08 2.99
C GLN A 95 -3.06 7.34 4.04
N LEU A 96 -2.61 6.12 3.72
CA LEU A 96 -1.84 5.30 4.65
C LEU A 96 -0.45 5.91 4.92
N PHE A 97 0.22 6.41 3.88
CA PHE A 97 1.48 7.13 4.03
C PHE A 97 1.36 8.29 5.00
N THR A 98 0.34 9.13 4.83
CA THR A 98 0.09 10.29 5.70
C THR A 98 -0.12 9.86 7.15
N ALA A 99 -0.95 8.85 7.38
CA ALA A 99 -1.20 8.32 8.72
C ALA A 99 0.07 7.80 9.39
N LEU A 100 0.86 6.98 8.69
CA LEU A 100 2.09 6.41 9.23
C LEU A 100 3.17 7.46 9.46
N ARG A 101 3.23 8.51 8.63
CA ARG A 101 4.11 9.66 8.86
C ARG A 101 3.76 10.42 10.13
N ILE A 102 2.48 10.69 10.37
CA ILE A 102 1.98 11.33 11.59
C ILE A 102 2.33 10.49 12.83
N LEU A 103 2.21 9.17 12.71
CA LEU A 103 2.53 8.23 13.78
C LEU A 103 4.04 8.02 13.99
N GLY A 104 4.90 8.62 13.16
CA GLY A 104 6.35 8.43 13.23
C GLY A 104 6.83 7.03 12.86
N ARG A 105 6.06 6.30 12.05
CA ARG A 105 6.40 4.95 11.61
C ARG A 105 7.40 4.97 10.45
N PRO A 106 8.27 3.96 10.31
CA PRO A 106 9.16 3.83 9.16
C PRO A 106 8.34 3.48 7.90
N VAL A 107 8.09 4.49 7.08
CA VAL A 107 7.31 4.37 5.85
C VAL A 107 7.94 5.20 4.74
N SER A 108 7.93 4.65 3.52
CA SER A 108 8.26 5.37 2.30
C SER A 108 7.15 5.22 1.28
N TYR A 109 6.88 6.28 0.54
CA TYR A 109 5.91 6.26 -0.56
C TYR A 109 6.59 6.74 -1.84
N ILE A 110 6.61 5.87 -2.85
CA ILE A 110 7.25 6.14 -4.14
C ILE A 110 6.20 6.05 -5.23
N GLN A 111 6.00 7.17 -5.91
CA GLN A 111 5.11 7.28 -7.04
C GLN A 111 5.88 6.97 -8.33
N ILE A 112 5.26 6.17 -9.20
CA ILE A 112 5.81 5.83 -10.51
C ILE A 112 5.05 6.67 -11.54
N GLU A 113 5.71 7.72 -12.02
CA GLU A 113 5.08 8.73 -12.86
C GLU A 113 4.54 8.16 -14.16
N GLY A 114 3.26 8.41 -14.43
CA GLY A 114 2.57 7.95 -15.65
C GLY A 114 2.28 6.45 -15.71
N ALA A 115 2.74 5.65 -14.75
CA ALA A 115 2.42 4.22 -14.72
C ALA A 115 0.97 4.00 -14.32
N ASN A 116 0.34 3.02 -14.97
CA ASN A 116 -0.99 2.53 -14.59
C ASN A 116 -0.88 1.47 -13.49
N HIS A 117 -1.90 0.67 -13.31
CA HIS A 117 -1.99 -0.38 -12.28
C HIS A 117 -0.83 -1.38 -12.35
N VAL A 118 -0.36 -1.68 -13.54
CA VAL A 118 0.81 -2.52 -13.79
C VAL A 118 1.90 -1.66 -14.41
N VAL A 119 3.12 -1.77 -13.90
CA VAL A 119 4.30 -1.08 -14.45
C VAL A 119 4.75 -1.83 -15.69
N THR A 120 4.48 -1.28 -16.87
CA THR A 120 4.79 -1.93 -18.17
C THR A 120 6.01 -1.35 -18.87
N ASP A 121 6.36 -0.09 -18.59
CA ASP A 121 7.58 0.52 -19.13
C ASP A 121 8.82 -0.20 -18.58
N TYR A 122 9.74 -0.58 -19.48
CA TYR A 122 10.92 -1.35 -19.09
C TYR A 122 11.82 -0.61 -18.10
N GLY A 123 12.10 0.66 -18.35
CA GLY A 123 12.99 1.45 -17.49
C GLY A 123 12.40 1.66 -16.10
N GLN A 124 11.11 1.96 -16.03
CA GLN A 124 10.38 2.08 -14.77
C GLN A 124 10.31 0.75 -14.03
N ARG A 125 10.13 -0.36 -14.74
CA ARG A 125 10.06 -1.69 -14.15
C ARG A 125 11.40 -2.12 -13.54
N VAL A 126 12.50 -1.79 -14.17
CA VAL A 126 13.85 -2.02 -13.60
C VAL A 126 14.02 -1.22 -12.30
N LYS A 127 13.68 0.06 -12.31
CA LYS A 127 13.76 0.91 -11.10
C LYS A 127 12.82 0.41 -9.99
N TRP A 128 11.63 -0.02 -10.34
CA TRP A 128 10.67 -0.60 -9.42
C TRP A 128 11.23 -1.84 -8.72
N GLN A 129 11.85 -2.76 -9.47
CA GLN A 129 12.49 -3.93 -8.91
C GLN A 129 13.70 -3.57 -8.03
N GLN A 130 14.55 -2.65 -8.49
CA GLN A 130 15.69 -2.17 -7.70
C GLN A 130 15.24 -1.54 -6.38
N THR A 131 14.16 -0.78 -6.39
CA THR A 131 13.58 -0.17 -5.19
C THR A 131 13.10 -1.22 -4.19
N ILE A 132 12.43 -2.26 -4.66
CA ILE A 132 11.97 -3.39 -3.84
C ILE A 132 13.17 -4.09 -3.19
N MET A 133 14.18 -4.42 -3.97
CA MET A 133 15.36 -5.11 -3.47
C MET A 133 16.16 -4.25 -2.48
N ALA A 134 16.28 -2.96 -2.76
CA ALA A 134 16.94 -2.00 -1.87
C ALA A 134 16.21 -1.85 -0.52
N TRP A 135 14.87 -1.86 -0.53
CA TRP A 135 14.08 -1.86 0.69
C TRP A 135 14.33 -3.09 1.55
N PHE A 136 14.31 -4.26 0.94
CA PHE A 136 14.63 -5.50 1.65
C PHE A 136 16.06 -5.56 2.13
N ALA A 137 17.05 -5.10 1.35
CA ALA A 137 18.44 -5.02 1.79
C ALA A 137 18.57 -4.14 3.06
N LYS A 138 17.91 -2.98 3.06
CA LYS A 138 17.90 -2.06 4.20
C LYS A 138 17.36 -2.70 5.47
N TYR A 139 16.20 -3.35 5.40
CA TYR A 139 15.50 -3.81 6.59
C TYR A 139 15.74 -5.28 6.96
N LEU A 140 16.13 -6.13 6.01
CA LEU A 140 16.39 -7.54 6.28
C LEU A 140 17.89 -7.85 6.45
N GLN A 141 18.77 -7.04 5.84
CA GLN A 141 20.21 -7.26 5.86
C GLN A 141 20.98 -6.15 6.60
N GLY A 142 20.28 -5.08 7.01
CA GLY A 142 20.90 -3.92 7.63
C GLY A 142 21.76 -3.08 6.68
N ASP A 143 21.61 -3.25 5.37
CA ASP A 143 22.36 -2.54 4.33
C ASP A 143 21.51 -1.47 3.65
N ALA A 144 21.70 -0.22 4.06
CA ALA A 144 21.03 0.93 3.49
C ALA A 144 21.77 1.57 2.29
N ALA A 145 22.94 1.05 1.90
CA ALA A 145 23.77 1.67 0.85
C ALA A 145 23.04 1.70 -0.50
N TRP A 146 22.37 0.61 -0.84
CA TRP A 146 21.60 0.52 -2.08
C TRP A 146 20.44 1.52 -2.11
N TRP A 147 19.68 1.60 -1.02
CA TRP A 147 18.56 2.55 -0.87
C TRP A 147 19.04 4.00 -1.06
N LYS A 148 20.11 4.38 -0.41
CA LYS A 148 20.74 5.70 -0.56
C LYS A 148 21.29 5.92 -1.97
N GLY A 149 21.88 4.90 -2.56
CA GLY A 149 22.40 4.93 -3.93
C GLY A 149 21.35 5.18 -4.99
N LEU A 150 20.08 4.81 -4.74
CA LEU A 150 18.94 5.13 -5.61
C LEU A 150 18.41 6.58 -5.39
N GLY A 151 19.00 7.33 -4.49
CA GLY A 151 18.63 8.73 -4.20
C GLY A 151 17.53 8.90 -3.15
N PHE A 152 17.15 7.82 -2.47
CA PHE A 152 16.14 7.89 -1.41
C PHE A 152 16.76 8.31 -0.07
N LYS A 153 16.00 9.10 0.68
CA LYS A 153 16.39 9.51 2.03
C LYS A 153 15.89 8.48 3.06
N ASP A 154 16.54 8.49 4.22
CA ASP A 154 16.11 7.70 5.36
C ASP A 154 14.83 8.22 5.99
#